data_fdaf11419f6abc0a9888b10486022920
#
_entry.id   fdaf11419f6abc0a9888b10486022920
#
_cell.length_a   1.000
_cell.length_b   1.000
_cell.length_c   1.000
_cell.angle_alpha   90.00
_cell.angle_beta   90.00
_cell.angle_gamma   90.00
#
_symmetry.space_group_name_H-M   'P 1'
#
loop_
_entity.id
_entity.type
_entity.pdbx_description
1 polymer ?
#
loop_
_entity_poly.entity_id
_entity_poly.type
_entity_poly.pdbx_seq_one_letter_code
_entity_poly.pdbx_strand_id
1 'polypeptide(L)'
;TETAAELAGMPLKEFRQLNPSFKLPVIVASHNNVMLLPADKVDEFIDNLASWMDGGQPLSRWTTYKLQEGETLASVAEAAGMTEDELRDVNGIPKGRRVLANSTLLVRANADDQTDIAAETADAKLRLSPLTTWRRVTYRVRKGDTLSGIARRWHITKKSIVQANRLRSQNLRVGQRLILTVPNVERAPIRT
;
A
#
# COMPACT_ATOMS: atom_id res chain seq x y z
N THR A 1 -1.12 -10.13 16.32
CA THR A 1 -0.91 -11.60 16.12
C THR A 1 0.41 -12.06 16.74
N GLU A 2 1.51 -11.31 16.59
CA GLU A 2 2.83 -11.68 17.17
C GLU A 2 2.75 -11.78 18.69
N THR A 3 2.26 -10.73 19.36
CA THR A 3 2.07 -10.70 20.82
C THR A 3 1.16 -11.84 21.30
N ALA A 4 0.08 -12.14 20.56
CA ALA A 4 -0.83 -13.22 20.93
C ALA A 4 -0.14 -14.60 20.87
N ALA A 5 0.68 -14.85 19.85
CA ALA A 5 1.46 -16.08 19.76
C ALA A 5 2.49 -16.19 20.90
N GLU A 6 3.15 -15.08 21.23
CA GLU A 6 4.13 -14.95 22.31
C GLU A 6 3.49 -15.23 23.66
N LEU A 7 2.33 -14.63 23.96
CA LEU A 7 1.57 -14.85 25.19
C LEU A 7 1.07 -16.29 25.30
N ALA A 8 0.77 -16.97 24.19
CA ALA A 8 0.40 -18.38 24.17
C ALA A 8 1.61 -19.33 24.22
N GLY A 9 2.84 -18.82 24.32
CA GLY A 9 4.04 -19.64 24.33
C GLY A 9 4.19 -20.54 23.09
N MET A 10 3.78 -20.03 21.91
CA MET A 10 3.79 -20.81 20.67
C MET A 10 4.41 -20.06 19.49
N PRO A 11 4.98 -20.77 18.49
CA PRO A 11 5.51 -20.14 17.29
C PRO A 11 4.44 -19.41 16.50
N LEU A 12 4.73 -18.19 15.99
CA LEU A 12 3.82 -17.39 15.18
C LEU A 12 3.26 -18.16 13.98
N LYS A 13 4.06 -19.02 13.37
CA LYS A 13 3.65 -19.87 12.24
C LYS A 13 2.49 -20.80 12.62
N GLU A 14 2.58 -21.46 13.77
CA GLU A 14 1.54 -22.36 14.28
C GLU A 14 0.29 -21.58 14.68
N PHE A 15 0.47 -20.44 15.36
CA PHE A 15 -0.64 -19.56 15.70
C PHE A 15 -1.42 -19.13 14.45
N ARG A 16 -0.74 -18.75 13.37
CA ARG A 16 -1.39 -18.37 12.09
C ARG A 16 -2.08 -19.54 11.39
N GLN A 17 -1.58 -20.75 11.53
CA GLN A 17 -2.23 -21.95 10.98
C GLN A 17 -3.57 -22.23 11.67
N LEU A 18 -3.64 -22.02 12.98
CA LEU A 18 -4.89 -22.16 13.75
C LEU A 18 -5.84 -21.00 13.51
N ASN A 19 -5.32 -19.81 13.20
CA ASN A 19 -6.06 -18.55 13.05
C ASN A 19 -5.90 -17.94 11.65
N PRO A 20 -6.32 -18.63 10.58
CA PRO A 20 -6.11 -18.15 9.19
C PRO A 20 -6.91 -16.89 8.85
N SER A 21 -7.89 -16.52 9.68
CA SER A 21 -8.67 -15.28 9.55
C SER A 21 -7.85 -14.03 9.93
N PHE A 22 -6.82 -14.15 10.78
CA PHE A 22 -5.97 -13.05 11.19
C PHE A 22 -4.87 -12.78 10.17
N LYS A 23 -5.25 -12.16 9.06
CA LYS A 23 -4.34 -11.83 7.94
C LYS A 23 -3.42 -10.66 8.23
N LEU A 24 -3.86 -9.73 9.09
CA LEU A 24 -3.08 -8.57 9.52
C LEU A 24 -2.24 -8.92 10.76
N PRO A 25 -1.15 -8.21 11.00
CA PRO A 25 -0.35 -8.39 12.22
C PRO A 25 -1.08 -7.94 13.49
N VAL A 26 -2.14 -7.16 13.36
CA VAL A 26 -3.01 -6.73 14.47
C VAL A 26 -4.32 -7.53 14.49
N ILE A 27 -4.86 -7.76 15.68
CA ILE A 27 -6.17 -8.35 15.91
C ILE A 27 -7.10 -7.25 16.37
N VAL A 28 -8.17 -6.98 15.59
CA VAL A 28 -9.12 -5.92 15.88
C VAL A 28 -10.21 -6.46 16.80
N ALA A 29 -10.23 -6.03 18.05
CA ALA A 29 -11.14 -6.53 19.07
C ALA A 29 -12.64 -6.21 18.81
N SER A 30 -12.93 -5.18 17.99
CA SER A 30 -14.29 -4.76 17.69
C SER A 30 -15.13 -5.75 16.85
N HIS A 31 -14.51 -6.76 16.25
CA HIS A 31 -15.15 -7.69 15.31
C HIS A 31 -15.55 -9.02 15.92
N ASN A 32 -15.72 -9.11 17.23
CA ASN A 32 -16.09 -10.36 17.91
C ASN A 32 -15.23 -11.57 17.47
N ASN A 33 -13.93 -11.35 17.30
CA ASN A 33 -13.01 -12.33 16.79
C ASN A 33 -12.79 -13.43 17.83
N VAL A 34 -12.99 -14.67 17.43
CA VAL A 34 -12.61 -15.85 18.21
C VAL A 34 -11.18 -16.22 17.84
N MET A 35 -10.32 -16.28 18.86
CA MET A 35 -8.94 -16.77 18.73
C MET A 35 -8.89 -18.24 19.12
N LEU A 36 -8.28 -19.04 18.28
CA LEU A 36 -8.09 -20.48 18.51
C LEU A 36 -6.70 -20.74 19.07
N LEU A 37 -6.66 -21.43 20.20
CA LEU A 37 -5.42 -21.90 20.84
C LEU A 37 -5.53 -23.38 21.13
N PRO A 38 -4.41 -24.14 21.21
CA PRO A 38 -4.39 -25.46 21.79
C PRO A 38 -4.90 -25.41 23.23
N ALA A 39 -5.64 -26.44 23.67
CA ALA A 39 -6.28 -26.45 25.00
C ALA A 39 -5.26 -26.33 26.15
N ASP A 40 -4.08 -26.91 25.98
CA ASP A 40 -2.97 -26.84 26.92
C ASP A 40 -2.26 -25.48 26.98
N LYS A 41 -2.56 -24.57 26.03
CA LYS A 41 -2.00 -23.21 25.95
C LYS A 41 -2.94 -22.13 26.45
N VAL A 42 -4.17 -22.45 26.75
CA VAL A 42 -5.19 -21.47 27.15
C VAL A 42 -4.85 -20.83 28.50
N ASP A 43 -4.54 -21.63 29.50
CA ASP A 43 -4.23 -21.14 30.85
C ASP A 43 -2.94 -20.29 30.82
N GLU A 44 -1.89 -20.77 30.14
CA GLU A 44 -0.63 -20.05 29.98
C GLU A 44 -0.88 -18.68 29.30
N PHE A 45 -1.74 -18.62 28.26
CA PHE A 45 -2.10 -17.41 27.59
C PHE A 45 -2.80 -16.41 28.52
N ILE A 46 -3.77 -16.87 29.32
CA ILE A 46 -4.53 -16.02 30.24
C ILE A 46 -3.62 -15.42 31.32
N ASP A 47 -2.75 -16.22 31.91
CA ASP A 47 -1.82 -15.76 32.95
C ASP A 47 -0.79 -14.77 32.39
N ASN A 48 -0.23 -15.06 31.22
CA ASN A 48 0.69 -14.16 30.54
C ASN A 48 0.02 -12.86 30.11
N LEU A 49 -1.22 -12.92 29.64
CA LEU A 49 -1.99 -11.72 29.25
C LEU A 49 -2.26 -10.83 30.46
N ALA A 50 -2.67 -11.41 31.59
CA ALA A 50 -2.88 -10.67 32.82
C ALA A 50 -1.59 -9.95 33.27
N SER A 51 -0.48 -10.67 33.30
CA SER A 51 0.84 -10.11 33.64
C SER A 51 1.30 -9.01 32.69
N TRP A 52 1.02 -9.18 31.39
CA TRP A 52 1.33 -8.20 30.36
C TRP A 52 0.54 -6.90 30.54
N MET A 53 -0.76 -7.01 30.85
CA MET A 53 -1.64 -5.86 31.10
C MET A 53 -1.24 -5.12 32.40
N ASP A 54 -0.88 -5.84 33.44
CA ASP A 54 -0.38 -5.24 34.69
C ASP A 54 0.93 -4.48 34.50
N GLY A 55 1.76 -4.91 33.52
CA GLY A 55 2.99 -4.22 33.12
C GLY A 55 2.76 -2.96 32.29
N GLY A 56 1.52 -2.63 31.93
CA GLY A 56 1.16 -1.43 31.14
C GLY A 56 1.76 -1.39 29.72
N GLN A 57 2.18 -2.54 29.20
CA GLN A 57 2.76 -2.62 27.86
C GLN A 57 1.66 -2.69 26.78
N PRO A 58 1.84 -2.03 25.62
CA PRO A 58 0.88 -2.09 24.54
C PRO A 58 0.79 -3.52 23.97
N LEU A 59 -0.44 -3.98 23.68
CA LEU A 59 -0.68 -5.29 23.07
C LEU A 59 -0.27 -5.34 21.59
N SER A 60 -0.11 -4.19 20.96
CA SER A 60 0.29 -4.07 19.54
C SER A 60 1.70 -3.47 19.42
N ARG A 61 2.55 -4.12 18.62
CA ARG A 61 3.82 -3.55 18.14
C ARG A 61 3.66 -2.75 16.84
N TRP A 62 2.42 -2.42 16.48
CA TRP A 62 2.04 -1.74 15.26
C TRP A 62 1.25 -0.49 15.61
N THR A 63 1.44 0.54 14.82
CA THR A 63 0.70 1.80 14.90
C THR A 63 0.19 2.21 13.53
N THR A 64 -0.63 3.24 13.46
CA THR A 64 -1.15 3.74 12.20
C THR A 64 -0.47 5.04 11.82
N TYR A 65 -0.12 5.14 10.55
CA TYR A 65 0.49 6.33 9.95
C TYR A 65 -0.37 6.86 8.81
N LYS A 66 -0.69 8.14 8.82
CA LYS A 66 -1.42 8.79 7.74
C LYS A 66 -0.45 9.37 6.74
N LEU A 67 -0.40 8.78 5.54
CA LEU A 67 0.50 9.18 4.46
C LEU A 67 0.27 10.64 4.06
N GLN A 68 1.30 11.46 4.14
CA GLN A 68 1.24 12.88 3.80
C GLN A 68 1.42 13.10 2.29
N GLU A 69 1.07 14.28 1.81
CA GLU A 69 1.27 14.66 0.43
C GLU A 69 2.78 14.80 0.12
N GLY A 70 3.22 14.12 -0.93
CA GLY A 70 4.63 14.09 -1.33
C GLY A 70 5.46 12.95 -0.74
N GLU A 71 4.98 12.26 0.28
CA GLU A 71 5.66 11.09 0.84
C GLU A 71 5.55 9.85 -0.04
N THR A 72 6.51 8.98 0.10
CA THR A 72 6.58 7.69 -0.58
C THR A 72 6.50 6.54 0.43
N LEU A 73 6.11 5.34 -0.04
CA LEU A 73 6.14 4.16 0.83
C LEU A 73 7.56 3.86 1.33
N ALA A 74 8.57 4.12 0.51
CA ALA A 74 9.96 3.93 0.90
C ALA A 74 10.36 4.83 2.07
N SER A 75 10.01 6.14 2.01
CA SER A 75 10.33 7.07 3.10
C SER A 75 9.59 6.74 4.40
N VAL A 76 8.32 6.32 4.30
CA VAL A 76 7.54 5.90 5.48
C VAL A 76 8.08 4.59 6.08
N ALA A 77 8.45 3.63 5.23
CA ALA A 77 9.04 2.37 5.69
C ALA A 77 10.35 2.60 6.43
N GLU A 78 11.25 3.43 5.85
CA GLU A 78 12.52 3.80 6.47
C GLU A 78 12.31 4.46 7.85
N ALA A 79 11.38 5.42 7.94
CA ALA A 79 11.05 6.10 9.20
C ALA A 79 10.48 5.14 10.26
N ALA A 80 9.79 4.08 9.85
CA ALA A 80 9.23 3.06 10.74
C ALA A 80 10.18 1.86 10.97
N GLY A 81 11.44 1.93 10.52
CA GLY A 81 12.40 0.84 10.64
C GLY A 81 12.00 -0.44 9.88
N MET A 82 11.31 -0.28 8.75
CA MET A 82 10.81 -1.36 7.90
C MET A 82 11.39 -1.26 6.48
N THR A 83 11.34 -2.34 5.74
CA THR A 83 11.52 -2.30 4.29
C THR A 83 10.22 -1.92 3.58
N GLU A 84 10.31 -1.36 2.35
CA GLU A 84 9.11 -1.05 1.55
C GLU A 84 8.28 -2.31 1.25
N ASP A 85 8.94 -3.45 1.03
CA ASP A 85 8.26 -4.72 0.76
C ASP A 85 7.47 -5.21 2.00
N GLU A 86 8.05 -5.14 3.20
CA GLU A 86 7.34 -5.43 4.45
C GLU A 86 6.15 -4.50 4.67
N LEU A 87 6.33 -3.20 4.42
CA LEU A 87 5.24 -2.22 4.54
C LEU A 87 4.10 -2.54 3.55
N ARG A 88 4.44 -2.96 2.34
CA ARG A 88 3.46 -3.39 1.34
C ARG A 88 2.71 -4.64 1.76
N ASP A 89 3.43 -5.66 2.21
CA ASP A 89 2.87 -6.95 2.59
C ASP A 89 1.91 -6.81 3.77
N VAL A 90 2.30 -6.06 4.81
CA VAL A 90 1.48 -5.80 5.99
C VAL A 90 0.18 -5.07 5.67
N ASN A 91 0.24 -4.14 4.72
CA ASN A 91 -0.92 -3.34 4.29
C ASN A 91 -1.67 -3.95 3.10
N GLY A 92 -1.29 -5.11 2.61
CA GLY A 92 -1.92 -5.73 1.46
C GLY A 92 -1.82 -4.88 0.18
N ILE A 93 -0.74 -4.13 0.01
CA ILE A 93 -0.53 -3.23 -1.14
C ILE A 93 0.09 -4.03 -2.28
N PRO A 94 -0.65 -4.29 -3.39
CA PRO A 94 -0.11 -5.05 -4.50
C PRO A 94 1.10 -4.37 -5.15
N LYS A 95 2.03 -5.16 -5.70
CA LYS A 95 3.12 -4.64 -6.53
C LYS A 95 2.54 -3.82 -7.69
N GLY A 96 3.19 -2.72 -8.04
CA GLY A 96 2.72 -1.83 -9.09
C GLY A 96 1.55 -0.91 -8.70
N ARG A 97 1.18 -0.86 -7.42
CA ARG A 97 0.19 0.10 -6.91
C ARG A 97 0.86 1.21 -6.10
N ARG A 98 0.38 2.42 -6.32
CA ARG A 98 0.75 3.60 -5.53
C ARG A 98 -0.35 3.85 -4.49
N VAL A 99 0.08 4.14 -3.27
CA VAL A 99 -0.81 4.61 -2.20
C VAL A 99 -1.00 6.12 -2.35
N LEU A 100 -2.22 6.58 -2.23
CA LEU A 100 -2.55 8.00 -2.33
C LEU A 100 -2.37 8.68 -0.97
N ALA A 101 -2.07 9.96 -0.99
CA ALA A 101 -2.04 10.78 0.21
C ALA A 101 -3.36 10.69 1.01
N ASN A 102 -3.28 10.87 2.30
CA ASN A 102 -4.36 10.66 3.27
C ASN A 102 -4.85 9.20 3.41
N SER A 103 -4.11 8.22 2.88
CA SER A 103 -4.31 6.82 3.24
C SER A 103 -3.71 6.54 4.60
N THR A 104 -4.38 5.70 5.38
CA THR A 104 -3.83 5.20 6.64
C THR A 104 -3.08 3.91 6.37
N LEU A 105 -1.84 3.85 6.82
CA LEU A 105 -0.94 2.70 6.72
C LEU A 105 -0.73 2.12 8.12
N LEU A 106 -0.65 0.80 8.19
CA LEU A 106 -0.17 0.11 9.37
C LEU A 106 1.36 0.07 9.29
N VAL A 107 2.02 0.63 10.29
CA VAL A 107 3.49 0.67 10.39
C VAL A 107 3.95 0.09 11.72
N ARG A 108 5.22 -0.28 11.83
CA ARG A 108 5.80 -0.74 13.09
C ARG A 108 5.83 0.43 14.09
N ALA A 109 5.35 0.20 15.31
CA ALA A 109 5.40 1.19 16.38
C ALA A 109 6.85 1.46 16.79
N ASN A 110 7.20 2.72 17.05
CA ASN A 110 8.47 3.09 17.65
C ASN A 110 8.43 2.81 19.16
N ALA A 111 9.59 2.76 19.79
CA ALA A 111 9.71 2.50 21.24
C ALA A 111 8.94 3.50 22.13
N ASP A 112 8.67 4.69 21.60
CA ASP A 112 7.92 5.75 22.31
C ASP A 112 6.40 5.64 22.13
N ASP A 113 5.91 4.83 21.19
CA ASP A 113 4.49 4.58 20.96
C ASP A 113 3.95 3.58 22.00
N GLN A 114 3.40 4.12 23.10
CA GLN A 114 2.83 3.32 24.19
C GLN A 114 1.31 3.13 24.11
N THR A 115 0.70 3.44 22.97
CA THR A 115 -0.76 3.36 22.80
C THR A 115 -1.13 2.28 21.81
N ASP A 116 -2.12 1.47 22.17
CA ASP A 116 -2.75 0.54 21.25
C ASP A 116 -3.51 1.26 20.14
N ILE A 117 -3.60 0.62 18.99
CA ILE A 117 -4.33 1.15 17.84
C ILE A 117 -5.82 1.19 18.16
N ALA A 118 -6.46 2.35 18.02
CA ALA A 118 -7.91 2.45 18.11
C ALA A 118 -8.57 1.57 17.03
N ALA A 119 -9.59 0.80 17.41
CA ALA A 119 -10.27 -0.15 16.54
C ALA A 119 -10.78 0.48 15.23
N GLU A 120 -11.27 1.72 15.30
CA GLU A 120 -11.76 2.50 14.15
C GLU A 120 -10.64 2.81 13.13
N THR A 121 -9.40 2.87 13.59
CA THR A 121 -8.25 3.19 12.75
C THR A 121 -7.67 1.94 12.08
N ALA A 122 -7.82 0.76 12.68
CA ALA A 122 -7.36 -0.50 12.12
C ALA A 122 -8.15 -0.91 10.86
N ASP A 123 -9.39 -0.43 10.72
CA ASP A 123 -10.26 -0.64 9.55
C ASP A 123 -10.09 0.42 8.44
N ALA A 124 -9.13 1.32 8.59
CA ALA A 124 -8.93 2.42 7.65
C ALA A 124 -8.62 1.91 6.23
N LYS A 125 -9.42 2.38 5.27
CA LYS A 125 -9.31 1.95 3.87
C LYS A 125 -8.11 2.59 3.17
N LEU A 126 -7.28 1.77 2.57
CA LEU A 126 -6.21 2.20 1.68
C LEU A 126 -6.79 2.81 0.38
N ARG A 127 -6.28 3.96 0.01
CA ARG A 127 -6.58 4.59 -1.29
C ARG A 127 -5.45 4.26 -2.26
N LEU A 128 -5.72 3.30 -3.16
CA LEU A 128 -4.73 2.82 -4.11
C LEU A 128 -4.95 3.41 -5.51
N SER A 129 -3.85 3.72 -6.17
CA SER A 129 -3.81 4.09 -7.59
C SER A 129 -2.79 3.22 -8.32
N PRO A 130 -3.01 2.87 -9.60
CA PRO A 130 -2.00 2.16 -10.37
C PRO A 130 -0.73 3.03 -10.48
N LEU A 131 0.43 2.41 -10.36
CA LEU A 131 1.69 3.06 -10.70
C LEU A 131 1.68 3.33 -12.21
N THR A 132 1.62 4.60 -12.59
CA THR A 132 1.71 4.99 -13.99
C THR A 132 3.19 5.04 -14.38
N THR A 133 3.72 3.94 -14.91
CA THR A 133 5.00 3.96 -15.61
C THR A 133 4.81 4.61 -16.98
N TRP A 134 5.79 5.39 -17.42
CA TRP A 134 5.71 6.13 -18.68
C TRP A 134 6.67 5.51 -19.68
N ARG A 135 6.21 5.29 -20.92
CA ARG A 135 7.07 4.85 -22.03
C ARG A 135 7.09 5.91 -23.13
N ARG A 136 8.21 5.98 -23.83
CA ARG A 136 8.33 6.83 -25.02
C ARG A 136 7.91 6.04 -26.27
N VAL A 137 7.01 6.63 -27.06
CA VAL A 137 6.53 6.07 -28.31
C VAL A 137 6.76 7.11 -29.41
N THR A 138 7.30 6.69 -30.56
CA THR A 138 7.41 7.55 -31.74
C THR A 138 6.11 7.44 -32.53
N TYR A 139 5.42 8.56 -32.71
CA TYR A 139 4.20 8.68 -33.49
C TYR A 139 4.46 9.48 -34.75
N ARG A 140 3.95 9.00 -35.91
CA ARG A 140 4.01 9.74 -37.19
C ARG A 140 2.67 10.40 -37.46
N VAL A 141 2.66 11.72 -37.56
CA VAL A 141 1.46 12.54 -37.82
C VAL A 141 0.80 12.16 -39.14
N ARG A 142 -0.49 11.93 -39.14
CA ARG A 142 -1.31 11.56 -40.29
C ARG A 142 -2.16 12.77 -40.74
N LYS A 143 -2.71 12.69 -41.95
CA LYS A 143 -3.66 13.70 -42.45
C LYS A 143 -4.87 13.80 -41.52
N GLY A 144 -5.22 15.02 -41.08
CA GLY A 144 -6.32 15.28 -40.16
C GLY A 144 -5.95 15.19 -38.66
N ASP A 145 -4.71 14.80 -38.32
CA ASP A 145 -4.28 14.83 -36.93
C ASP A 145 -4.11 16.25 -36.40
N THR A 146 -4.56 16.44 -35.15
CA THR A 146 -4.34 17.65 -34.36
C THR A 146 -3.67 17.28 -33.05
N LEU A 147 -2.95 18.22 -32.43
CA LEU A 147 -2.36 18.01 -31.10
C LEU A 147 -3.41 17.55 -30.08
N SER A 148 -4.62 18.13 -30.14
CA SER A 148 -5.72 17.75 -29.24
C SER A 148 -6.23 16.34 -29.51
N GLY A 149 -6.33 15.95 -30.80
CA GLY A 149 -6.75 14.61 -31.22
C GLY A 149 -5.74 13.53 -30.79
N ILE A 150 -4.45 13.80 -31.01
CA ILE A 150 -3.36 12.92 -30.59
C ILE A 150 -3.34 12.79 -29.06
N ALA A 151 -3.39 13.91 -28.34
CA ALA A 151 -3.38 13.94 -26.87
C ALA A 151 -4.52 13.09 -26.28
N ARG A 152 -5.75 13.23 -26.83
CA ARG A 152 -6.92 12.45 -26.39
C ARG A 152 -6.75 10.95 -26.69
N ARG A 153 -6.30 10.60 -27.90
CA ARG A 153 -6.08 9.20 -28.33
C ARG A 153 -5.05 8.47 -27.46
N TRP A 154 -4.03 9.16 -27.04
CA TRP A 154 -2.93 8.60 -26.25
C TRP A 154 -3.05 8.85 -24.75
N HIS A 155 -4.16 9.45 -24.28
CA HIS A 155 -4.41 9.78 -22.86
C HIS A 155 -3.29 10.61 -22.23
N ILE A 156 -2.78 11.60 -22.97
CA ILE A 156 -1.73 12.53 -22.53
C ILE A 156 -2.16 13.98 -22.73
N THR A 157 -1.43 14.92 -22.16
CA THR A 157 -1.74 16.33 -22.31
C THR A 157 -1.11 16.93 -23.58
N LYS A 158 -1.73 17.95 -24.16
CA LYS A 158 -1.12 18.74 -25.25
C LYS A 158 0.22 19.32 -24.83
N LYS A 159 0.31 19.79 -23.58
CA LYS A 159 1.52 20.38 -23.01
C LYS A 159 2.67 19.36 -23.00
N SER A 160 2.41 18.10 -22.65
CA SER A 160 3.44 17.04 -22.66
C SER A 160 3.98 16.78 -24.07
N ILE A 161 3.11 16.78 -25.11
CA ILE A 161 3.56 16.61 -26.49
C ILE A 161 4.44 17.79 -26.93
N VAL A 162 4.00 19.02 -26.65
CA VAL A 162 4.74 20.24 -27.00
C VAL A 162 6.13 20.24 -26.35
N GLN A 163 6.20 19.94 -25.06
CA GLN A 163 7.45 19.93 -24.29
C GLN A 163 8.39 18.82 -24.76
N ALA A 164 7.89 17.58 -24.91
CA ALA A 164 8.71 16.44 -25.33
C ALA A 164 9.33 16.63 -26.72
N ASN A 165 8.67 17.40 -27.59
CA ASN A 165 9.10 17.65 -28.98
C ASN A 165 9.62 19.07 -29.24
N ARG A 166 9.70 19.91 -28.20
CA ARG A 166 10.13 21.33 -28.30
C ARG A 166 9.39 22.07 -29.42
N LEU A 167 8.08 21.83 -29.56
CA LEU A 167 7.29 22.47 -30.62
C LEU A 167 7.12 23.97 -30.36
N ARG A 168 7.44 24.78 -31.37
CA ARG A 168 7.25 26.24 -31.30
C ARG A 168 5.86 26.66 -31.76
N SER A 169 5.10 25.79 -32.41
CA SER A 169 3.76 25.99 -32.93
C SER A 169 2.88 24.78 -32.68
N GLN A 170 1.57 25.02 -32.60
CA GLN A 170 0.60 23.91 -32.45
C GLN A 170 0.27 23.26 -33.81
N ASN A 171 0.78 23.78 -34.91
CA ASN A 171 0.54 23.23 -36.25
C ASN A 171 1.46 22.04 -36.50
N LEU A 172 0.84 20.91 -36.82
CA LEU A 172 1.52 19.68 -37.16
C LEU A 172 1.63 19.52 -38.69
N ARG A 173 2.74 18.93 -39.14
CA ARG A 173 2.91 18.58 -40.57
C ARG A 173 2.67 17.08 -40.72
N VAL A 174 1.93 16.69 -41.79
CA VAL A 174 1.76 15.29 -42.15
C VAL A 174 3.13 14.64 -42.37
N GLY A 175 3.35 13.46 -41.73
CA GLY A 175 4.62 12.77 -41.78
C GLY A 175 5.60 13.18 -40.65
N GLN A 176 5.34 14.25 -39.92
CA GLN A 176 6.17 14.66 -38.78
C GLN A 176 6.24 13.55 -37.73
N ARG A 177 7.44 13.32 -37.19
CA ARG A 177 7.64 12.36 -36.08
C ARG A 177 7.50 13.12 -34.75
N LEU A 178 6.67 12.60 -33.87
CA LEU A 178 6.50 13.10 -32.49
C LEU A 178 6.89 12.03 -31.50
N ILE A 179 7.61 12.44 -30.47
CA ILE A 179 7.86 11.61 -29.29
C ILE A 179 6.70 11.83 -28.32
N LEU A 180 5.97 10.77 -28.02
CA LEU A 180 4.89 10.77 -27.05
C LEU A 180 5.35 10.03 -25.80
N THR A 181 5.24 10.67 -24.65
CA THR A 181 5.42 10.01 -23.36
C THR A 181 4.03 9.55 -22.91
N VAL A 182 3.76 8.27 -23.05
CA VAL A 182 2.45 7.68 -22.80
C VAL A 182 2.45 6.80 -21.55
N PRO A 183 1.34 6.75 -20.79
CA PRO A 183 1.26 5.86 -19.66
C PRO A 183 1.35 4.40 -20.13
N ASN A 184 2.19 3.62 -19.46
CA ASN A 184 2.25 2.17 -19.65
C ASN A 184 1.13 1.55 -18.83
N VAL A 185 -0.06 1.45 -19.44
CA VAL A 185 -1.19 0.75 -18.81
C VAL A 185 -0.94 -0.74 -19.04
N GLU A 186 -0.40 -1.44 -18.06
CA GLU A 186 -0.50 -2.89 -18.05
C GLU A 186 -1.99 -3.24 -18.02
N ARG A 187 -2.49 -3.79 -19.14
CA ARG A 187 -3.80 -4.43 -19.13
C ARG A 187 -3.72 -5.59 -18.15
N ALA A 188 -4.45 -5.49 -17.05
CA ALA A 188 -4.69 -6.65 -16.20
C ALA A 188 -5.17 -7.82 -17.09
N PRO A 189 -4.61 -9.03 -16.93
CA PRO A 189 -5.09 -10.18 -17.70
C PRO A 189 -6.57 -10.36 -17.38
N ILE A 190 -7.39 -10.33 -18.42
CA ILE A 190 -8.81 -10.70 -18.35
C ILE A 190 -8.80 -12.18 -17.97
N ARG A 191 -9.19 -12.48 -16.73
CA ARG A 191 -9.51 -13.85 -16.35
C ARG A 191 -10.80 -14.23 -17.09
N THR A 192 -10.68 -15.05 -18.10
CA THR A 192 -11.76 -15.88 -18.67
C THR A 192 -12.15 -16.93 -17.66
#